data_8e98635a3a89ebd0d7acfdea693547e9
#
_entry.id   8e98635a3a89ebd0d7acfdea693547e9
#
_cell.length_a   1.000
_cell.length_b   1.000
_cell.length_c   1.000
_cell.angle_alpha   90.00
_cell.angle_beta   90.00
_cell.angle_gamma   90.00
#
_symmetry.space_group_name_H-M   'P 1'
#
loop_
_entity.id
_entity.type
_entity.pdbx_description
1 polymer ?
#
loop_
_entity_poly.entity_id
_entity_poly.type
_entity_poly.pdbx_seq_one_letter_code
_entity_poly.pdbx_strand_id
1 'polypeptide(L)'
;MLAIALGLGSSLFWGLADFGGGLQSRRHPVLVVLFVSQAVGLAGIVAVVALRGEPPPPLDELWPAAAGGIGGLLALAAFYRALAIGTMSIVAPISATGSAVPVIVGLATGERPGALQLVGILAAGVGVVLASREAPHDDEARARAGRASIGLALVAALGFGAFFVGMDRASGADVLWAMLAARVADAALLVPVALLMRPALGIPPRALATLAAIGILDLTANGLYAWGTTQGLLSVVAVLASLYPLATVLLARGVLGERIRRVQEVGVVTALAGVVLIAAG
;
A
#
# COMPACT_ATOMS: atom_id res chain seq x y z
N MET A 1 8.76 10.11 17.33
CA MET A 1 7.90 11.11 16.62
C MET A 1 8.14 11.10 15.10
N LEU A 2 9.41 11.10 14.62
CA LEU A 2 9.68 11.08 13.16
C LEU A 2 9.10 9.84 12.48
N ALA A 3 9.32 8.64 13.02
CA ALA A 3 8.77 7.38 12.48
C ALA A 3 7.24 7.42 12.32
N ILE A 4 6.54 8.02 13.30
CA ILE A 4 5.08 8.18 13.27
C ILE A 4 4.67 9.11 12.12
N ALA A 5 5.33 10.26 11.98
CA ALA A 5 5.06 11.21 10.92
C ALA A 5 5.31 10.60 9.53
N LEU A 6 6.39 9.82 9.38
CA LEU A 6 6.74 9.11 8.15
C LEU A 6 5.71 8.02 7.82
N GLY A 7 5.30 7.21 8.80
CA GLY A 7 4.26 6.19 8.63
C GLY A 7 2.90 6.78 8.23
N LEU A 8 2.46 7.86 8.89
CA LEU A 8 1.22 8.56 8.54
C LEU A 8 1.32 9.25 7.18
N GLY A 9 2.47 9.86 6.86
CA GLY A 9 2.74 10.42 5.54
C GLY A 9 2.63 9.37 4.46
N SER A 10 3.27 8.20 4.66
CA SER A 10 3.16 7.06 3.76
C SER A 10 1.71 6.64 3.54
N SER A 11 0.90 6.52 4.60
CA SER A 11 -0.51 6.14 4.48
C SER A 11 -1.33 7.15 3.67
N LEU A 12 -1.07 8.44 3.82
CA LEU A 12 -1.74 9.48 3.05
C LEU A 12 -1.42 9.36 1.55
N PHE A 13 -0.13 9.24 1.22
CA PHE A 13 0.30 9.14 -0.18
C PHE A 13 -0.18 7.84 -0.83
N TRP A 14 -0.12 6.70 -0.13
CA TRP A 14 -0.72 5.46 -0.63
C TRP A 14 -2.23 5.60 -0.79
N GLY A 15 -2.95 6.18 0.16
CA GLY A 15 -4.40 6.37 0.04
C GLY A 15 -4.80 7.19 -1.19
N LEU A 16 -4.02 8.24 -1.53
CA LEU A 16 -4.19 9.03 -2.76
C LEU A 16 -3.88 8.20 -4.01
N ALA A 17 -2.74 7.48 -4.01
CA ALA A 17 -2.32 6.64 -5.12
C ALA A 17 -3.31 5.52 -5.40
N ASP A 18 -3.77 4.82 -4.35
CA ASP A 18 -4.68 3.69 -4.42
C ASP A 18 -6.08 4.10 -4.85
N PHE A 19 -6.58 5.21 -4.35
CA PHE A 19 -7.85 5.77 -4.84
C PHE A 19 -7.76 6.09 -6.33
N GLY A 20 -6.70 6.78 -6.76
CA GLY A 20 -6.44 7.08 -8.17
C GLY A 20 -6.27 5.83 -9.02
N GLY A 21 -5.45 4.88 -8.56
CA GLY A 21 -5.18 3.61 -9.23
C GLY A 21 -6.42 2.73 -9.37
N GLY A 22 -7.22 2.62 -8.30
CA GLY A 22 -8.51 1.93 -8.33
C GLY A 22 -9.49 2.57 -9.32
N LEU A 23 -9.58 3.91 -9.36
CA LEU A 23 -10.45 4.62 -10.30
C LEU A 23 -9.99 4.42 -11.75
N GLN A 24 -8.68 4.48 -12.02
CA GLN A 24 -8.14 4.23 -13.36
C GLN A 24 -8.30 2.76 -13.78
N SER A 25 -8.22 1.81 -12.86
CA SER A 25 -8.39 0.38 -13.12
C SER A 25 -9.83 -0.03 -13.45
N ARG A 26 -10.80 0.87 -13.21
CA ARG A 26 -12.18 0.73 -13.71
C ARG A 26 -12.32 1.12 -15.18
N ARG A 27 -11.39 1.91 -15.71
CA ARG A 27 -11.43 2.48 -17.08
C ARG A 27 -10.39 1.89 -18.01
N HIS A 28 -9.29 1.38 -17.45
CA HIS A 28 -8.15 0.83 -18.18
C HIS A 28 -7.78 -0.56 -17.65
N PRO A 29 -7.17 -1.44 -18.45
CA PRO A 29 -6.64 -2.70 -17.97
C PRO A 29 -5.66 -2.47 -16.81
N VAL A 30 -5.78 -3.24 -15.73
CA VAL A 30 -4.91 -3.14 -14.54
C VAL A 30 -3.42 -3.19 -14.92
N LEU A 31 -3.06 -4.06 -15.89
CA LEU A 31 -1.69 -4.17 -16.38
C LEU A 31 -1.15 -2.84 -16.94
N VAL A 32 -1.99 -2.07 -17.64
CA VAL A 32 -1.62 -0.76 -18.19
C VAL A 32 -1.43 0.27 -17.07
N VAL A 33 -2.32 0.27 -16.09
CA VAL A 33 -2.24 1.14 -14.92
C VAL A 33 -0.92 0.88 -14.16
N LEU A 34 -0.63 -0.38 -13.88
CA LEU A 34 0.60 -0.81 -13.21
C LEU A 34 1.84 -0.46 -14.04
N PHE A 35 1.84 -0.82 -15.34
CA PHE A 35 3.01 -0.60 -16.18
C PHE A 35 3.43 0.87 -16.21
N VAL A 36 2.48 1.78 -16.39
CA VAL A 36 2.80 3.22 -16.45
C VAL A 36 3.20 3.77 -15.08
N SER A 37 2.44 3.47 -14.02
CA SER A 37 2.75 3.98 -12.68
C SER A 37 4.07 3.43 -12.14
N GLN A 38 4.35 2.13 -12.32
CA GLN A 38 5.59 1.51 -11.88
C GLN A 38 6.80 1.98 -12.71
N ALA A 39 6.63 2.20 -14.03
CA ALA A 39 7.70 2.77 -14.87
C ALA A 39 8.07 4.19 -14.43
N VAL A 40 7.10 5.03 -14.08
CA VAL A 40 7.35 6.38 -13.55
C VAL A 40 8.05 6.28 -12.18
N GLY A 41 7.60 5.40 -11.30
CA GLY A 41 8.27 5.15 -10.01
C GLY A 41 9.72 4.67 -10.18
N LEU A 42 9.97 3.75 -11.10
CA LEU A 42 11.32 3.28 -11.42
C LEU A 42 12.20 4.42 -11.96
N ALA A 43 11.70 5.18 -12.93
CA ALA A 43 12.45 6.33 -13.47
C ALA A 43 12.79 7.36 -12.38
N GLY A 44 11.85 7.61 -11.46
CA GLY A 44 12.06 8.51 -10.33
C GLY A 44 13.16 8.04 -9.38
N ILE A 45 13.11 6.76 -8.95
CA ILE A 45 14.14 6.26 -8.03
C ILE A 45 15.51 6.11 -8.71
N VAL A 46 15.55 5.73 -9.99
CA VAL A 46 16.80 5.70 -10.77
C VAL A 46 17.43 7.09 -10.81
N ALA A 47 16.64 8.13 -11.09
CA ALA A 47 17.13 9.50 -11.11
C ALA A 47 17.68 9.93 -9.74
N VAL A 48 16.98 9.63 -8.64
CA VAL A 48 17.42 9.98 -7.27
C VAL A 48 18.73 9.25 -6.91
N VAL A 49 18.83 7.94 -7.17
CA VAL A 49 20.04 7.16 -6.88
C VAL A 49 21.23 7.63 -7.74
N ALA A 50 20.98 7.91 -9.03
CA ALA A 50 22.01 8.42 -9.92
C ALA A 50 22.53 9.81 -9.51
N LEU A 51 21.64 10.71 -9.07
CA LEU A 51 22.02 12.04 -8.58
C LEU A 51 22.78 11.97 -7.25
N ARG A 52 22.49 11.01 -6.39
CA ARG A 52 23.20 10.78 -5.14
C ARG A 52 24.64 10.29 -5.37
N GLY A 53 24.86 9.46 -6.38
CA GLY A 53 26.18 9.01 -6.81
C GLY A 53 26.87 8.04 -5.84
N GLU A 54 26.17 7.51 -4.82
CA GLU A 54 26.74 6.55 -3.89
C GLU A 54 26.68 5.11 -4.45
N PRO A 55 27.71 4.28 -4.17
CA PRO A 55 27.73 2.90 -4.64
C PRO A 55 26.65 2.05 -3.96
N PRO A 56 26.22 0.94 -4.59
CA PRO A 56 25.26 0.02 -3.97
C PRO A 56 25.87 -0.68 -2.76
N PRO A 57 25.06 -0.96 -1.73
CA PRO A 57 25.43 -1.90 -0.68
C PRO A 57 25.53 -3.33 -1.26
N PRO A 58 26.05 -4.31 -0.50
CA PRO A 58 26.11 -5.72 -0.90
C PRO A 58 24.74 -6.23 -1.35
N LEU A 59 24.71 -7.03 -2.43
CA LEU A 59 23.47 -7.53 -3.02
C LEU A 59 22.67 -8.45 -2.08
N ASP A 60 23.35 -9.14 -1.17
CA ASP A 60 22.75 -9.96 -0.12
C ASP A 60 21.95 -9.15 0.91
N GLU A 61 22.21 -7.86 1.03
CA GLU A 61 21.40 -6.95 1.85
C GLU A 61 20.17 -6.40 1.11
N LEU A 62 20.18 -6.42 -0.21
CA LEU A 62 19.10 -5.88 -1.05
C LEU A 62 18.04 -6.90 -1.48
N TRP A 63 18.37 -8.22 -1.47
CA TRP A 63 17.42 -9.24 -1.93
C TRP A 63 16.08 -9.24 -1.17
N PRO A 64 15.99 -8.87 0.14
CA PRO A 64 14.69 -8.82 0.82
C PRO A 64 13.76 -7.78 0.21
N ALA A 65 14.30 -6.61 -0.20
CA ALA A 65 13.51 -5.59 -0.90
C ALA A 65 13.08 -6.06 -2.29
N ALA A 66 13.95 -6.75 -3.04
CA ALA A 66 13.59 -7.31 -4.34
C ALA A 66 12.46 -8.36 -4.22
N ALA A 67 12.56 -9.27 -3.26
CA ALA A 67 11.52 -10.27 -2.98
C ALA A 67 10.22 -9.59 -2.49
N GLY A 68 10.34 -8.60 -1.60
CA GLY A 68 9.23 -7.78 -1.14
C GLY A 68 8.57 -7.01 -2.27
N GLY A 69 9.36 -6.46 -3.21
CA GLY A 69 8.86 -5.78 -4.41
C GLY A 69 7.97 -6.70 -5.24
N ILE A 70 8.45 -7.90 -5.60
CA ILE A 70 7.62 -8.88 -6.32
C ILE A 70 6.30 -9.16 -5.57
N GLY A 71 6.37 -9.37 -4.25
CA GLY A 71 5.18 -9.56 -3.42
C GLY A 71 4.24 -8.34 -3.48
N GLY A 72 4.80 -7.14 -3.39
CA GLY A 72 4.09 -5.87 -3.48
C GLY A 72 3.44 -5.64 -4.85
N LEU A 73 4.13 -5.93 -5.94
CA LEU A 73 3.58 -5.82 -7.29
C LEU A 73 2.40 -6.78 -7.51
N LEU A 74 2.53 -8.03 -7.09
CA LEU A 74 1.44 -9.01 -7.16
C LEU A 74 0.26 -8.60 -6.28
N ALA A 75 0.55 -8.07 -5.09
CA ALA A 75 -0.45 -7.51 -4.20
C ALA A 75 -1.18 -6.32 -4.85
N LEU A 76 -0.44 -5.39 -5.46
CA LEU A 76 -1.00 -4.20 -6.10
C LEU A 76 -1.86 -4.59 -7.31
N ALA A 77 -1.45 -5.61 -8.09
CA ALA A 77 -2.24 -6.15 -9.19
C ALA A 77 -3.56 -6.76 -8.69
N ALA A 78 -3.52 -7.58 -7.64
CA ALA A 78 -4.70 -8.16 -7.01
C ALA A 78 -5.59 -7.06 -6.41
N PHE A 79 -5.00 -6.09 -5.73
CA PHE A 79 -5.70 -4.97 -5.11
C PHE A 79 -6.42 -4.08 -6.11
N TYR A 80 -5.74 -3.62 -7.16
CA TYR A 80 -6.36 -2.80 -8.20
C TYR A 80 -7.45 -3.58 -8.95
N ARG A 81 -7.26 -4.88 -9.18
CA ARG A 81 -8.32 -5.73 -9.72
C ARG A 81 -9.51 -5.83 -8.77
N ALA A 82 -9.25 -6.02 -7.48
CA ALA A 82 -10.30 -6.04 -6.46
C ALA A 82 -11.08 -4.72 -6.40
N LEU A 83 -10.39 -3.57 -6.42
CA LEU A 83 -10.99 -2.23 -6.45
C LEU A 83 -11.81 -1.97 -7.72
N ALA A 84 -11.40 -2.58 -8.84
CA ALA A 84 -12.12 -2.43 -10.11
C ALA A 84 -13.44 -3.20 -10.14
N ILE A 85 -13.51 -4.40 -9.53
CA ILE A 85 -14.69 -5.28 -9.57
C ILE A 85 -15.53 -5.25 -8.30
N GLY A 86 -14.97 -4.77 -7.19
CA GLY A 86 -15.61 -4.70 -5.88
C GLY A 86 -15.83 -3.28 -5.39
N THR A 87 -16.21 -3.18 -4.14
CA THR A 87 -16.44 -1.92 -3.45
C THR A 87 -15.16 -1.46 -2.74
N MET A 88 -14.72 -0.23 -3.02
CA MET A 88 -13.46 0.29 -2.49
C MET A 88 -13.42 0.28 -0.95
N SER A 89 -14.54 0.61 -0.32
CA SER A 89 -14.68 0.65 1.14
C SER A 89 -14.59 -0.72 1.83
N ILE A 90 -14.69 -1.84 1.10
CA ILE A 90 -14.47 -3.20 1.61
C ILE A 90 -13.06 -3.68 1.31
N VAL A 91 -12.65 -3.51 0.07
CA VAL A 91 -11.39 -4.05 -0.47
C VAL A 91 -10.18 -3.44 0.23
N ALA A 92 -10.16 -2.10 0.39
CA ALA A 92 -8.99 -1.42 0.92
C ALA A 92 -8.63 -1.86 2.35
N PRO A 93 -9.57 -2.02 3.29
CA PRO A 93 -9.23 -2.46 4.64
C PRO A 93 -8.92 -3.96 4.79
N ILE A 94 -9.53 -4.78 3.96
CA ILE A 94 -9.11 -6.19 3.94
C ILE A 94 -7.64 -6.26 3.52
N SER A 95 -7.24 -5.50 2.51
CA SER A 95 -5.84 -5.43 2.07
C SER A 95 -4.92 -4.84 3.14
N ALA A 96 -5.39 -3.86 3.93
CA ALA A 96 -4.63 -3.26 5.03
C ALA A 96 -4.37 -4.21 6.20
N THR A 97 -5.14 -5.32 6.32
CA THR A 97 -4.85 -6.37 7.32
C THR A 97 -3.48 -7.03 7.08
N GLY A 98 -2.88 -6.82 5.91
CA GLY A 98 -1.50 -7.21 5.62
C GLY A 98 -0.46 -6.65 6.60
N SER A 99 -0.76 -5.55 7.29
CA SER A 99 0.07 -5.02 8.38
C SER A 99 0.22 -5.98 9.57
N ALA A 100 -0.64 -7.00 9.69
CA ALA A 100 -0.46 -8.04 10.69
C ALA A 100 0.85 -8.84 10.47
N VAL A 101 1.29 -8.99 9.21
CA VAL A 101 2.53 -9.72 8.88
C VAL A 101 3.76 -9.03 9.49
N PRO A 102 4.05 -7.73 9.21
CA PRO A 102 5.17 -7.05 9.84
C PRO A 102 5.04 -6.93 11.37
N VAL A 103 3.83 -6.81 11.91
CA VAL A 103 3.63 -6.84 13.38
C VAL A 103 4.07 -8.18 13.96
N ILE A 104 3.64 -9.30 13.38
CA ILE A 104 4.05 -10.64 13.82
C ILE A 104 5.56 -10.82 13.67
N VAL A 105 6.13 -10.40 12.55
CA VAL A 105 7.58 -10.48 12.29
C VAL A 105 8.35 -9.62 13.30
N GLY A 106 7.95 -8.37 13.52
CA GLY A 106 8.59 -7.45 14.48
C GLY A 106 8.63 -8.05 15.89
N LEU A 107 7.47 -8.55 16.38
CA LEU A 107 7.39 -9.22 17.68
C LEU A 107 8.28 -10.48 17.74
N ALA A 108 8.28 -11.30 16.67
CA ALA A 108 9.10 -12.51 16.59
C ALA A 108 10.61 -12.23 16.52
N THR A 109 11.02 -11.09 15.99
CA THR A 109 12.41 -10.63 15.92
C THR A 109 12.86 -9.81 17.15
N GLY A 110 11.99 -9.69 18.16
CA GLY A 110 12.33 -9.11 19.44
C GLY A 110 11.90 -7.66 19.65
N GLU A 111 11.08 -7.09 18.75
CA GLU A 111 10.44 -5.80 19.04
C GLU A 111 9.58 -5.92 20.31
N ARG A 112 9.60 -4.87 21.13
CA ARG A 112 8.81 -4.78 22.36
C ARG A 112 8.03 -3.45 22.38
N PRO A 113 6.95 -3.33 21.60
CA PRO A 113 6.09 -2.17 21.68
C PRO A 113 5.58 -1.98 23.11
N GLY A 114 5.49 -0.73 23.57
CA GLY A 114 4.91 -0.42 24.88
C GLY A 114 3.43 -0.84 24.95
N ALA A 115 2.87 -0.93 26.15
CA ALA A 115 1.49 -1.33 26.33
C ALA A 115 0.50 -0.40 25.59
N LEU A 116 0.76 0.91 25.61
CA LEU A 116 -0.04 1.89 24.87
C LEU A 116 0.07 1.68 23.35
N GLN A 117 1.26 1.38 22.85
CA GLN A 117 1.47 1.09 21.42
C GLN A 117 0.70 -0.17 21.00
N LEU A 118 0.74 -1.25 21.81
CA LEU A 118 -0.01 -2.49 21.52
C LEU A 118 -1.53 -2.23 21.48
N VAL A 119 -2.07 -1.51 22.46
CA VAL A 119 -3.49 -1.13 22.46
C VAL A 119 -3.81 -0.25 21.26
N GLY A 120 -2.93 0.68 20.91
CA GLY A 120 -3.08 1.54 19.74
C GLY A 120 -3.06 0.77 18.42
N ILE A 121 -2.16 -0.20 18.27
CA ILE A 121 -2.09 -1.12 17.10
C ILE A 121 -3.42 -1.87 16.92
N LEU A 122 -3.93 -2.46 18.01
CA LEU A 122 -5.22 -3.16 17.98
C LEU A 122 -6.38 -2.22 17.66
N ALA A 123 -6.41 -1.04 18.29
CA ALA A 123 -7.45 -0.04 18.04
C ALA A 123 -7.41 0.46 16.59
N ALA A 124 -6.22 0.74 16.04
CA ALA A 124 -6.06 1.13 14.65
C ALA A 124 -6.58 0.04 13.68
N GLY A 125 -6.20 -1.22 13.89
CA GLY A 125 -6.66 -2.35 13.08
C GLY A 125 -8.18 -2.55 13.14
N VAL A 126 -8.76 -2.54 14.34
CA VAL A 126 -10.22 -2.64 14.53
C VAL A 126 -10.93 -1.46 13.89
N GLY A 127 -10.39 -0.24 14.05
CA GLY A 127 -10.92 0.97 13.45
C GLY A 127 -10.99 0.89 11.92
N VAL A 128 -9.92 0.40 11.29
CA VAL A 128 -9.88 0.18 9.84
C VAL A 128 -10.96 -0.82 9.40
N VAL A 129 -11.09 -1.96 10.08
CA VAL A 129 -12.13 -2.97 9.78
C VAL A 129 -13.53 -2.39 9.93
N LEU A 130 -13.80 -1.61 10.98
CA LEU A 130 -15.11 -0.99 11.20
C LEU A 130 -15.40 0.11 10.16
N ALA A 131 -14.40 0.94 9.81
CA ALA A 131 -14.54 2.00 8.81
C ALA A 131 -14.96 1.47 7.42
N SER A 132 -14.81 0.19 7.20
CA SER A 132 -15.01 -0.50 5.92
C SER A 132 -16.27 -1.33 5.82
N ARG A 133 -17.06 -1.43 6.87
CA ARG A 133 -18.28 -2.23 6.83
C ARG A 133 -19.33 -1.60 5.93
N GLU A 134 -19.75 -2.36 4.90
CA GLU A 134 -20.86 -2.00 4.01
C GLU A 134 -22.18 -2.72 4.35
N ALA A 135 -23.28 -2.24 3.72
CA ALA A 135 -24.56 -2.92 3.76
C ALA A 135 -24.56 -4.16 2.87
N PRO A 136 -25.29 -5.24 3.22
CA PRO A 136 -25.54 -6.35 2.33
C PRO A 136 -26.20 -5.87 1.02
N HIS A 137 -25.84 -6.50 -0.10
CA HIS A 137 -26.46 -6.26 -1.41
C HIS A 137 -27.31 -7.48 -1.79
N ASP A 138 -28.52 -7.25 -2.29
CA ASP A 138 -29.50 -8.30 -2.63
C ASP A 138 -29.30 -8.91 -4.02
N ASP A 139 -28.28 -8.51 -4.79
CA ASP A 139 -28.02 -8.96 -6.17
C ASP A 139 -26.94 -10.04 -6.21
N GLU A 140 -27.25 -11.23 -6.74
CA GLU A 140 -26.34 -12.38 -6.85
C GLU A 140 -25.07 -12.10 -7.68
N ALA A 141 -25.16 -11.29 -8.75
CA ALA A 141 -24.00 -10.94 -9.56
C ALA A 141 -23.02 -10.06 -8.76
N ARG A 142 -23.55 -9.12 -7.99
CA ARG A 142 -22.77 -8.31 -7.04
C ARG A 142 -22.19 -9.14 -5.92
N ALA A 143 -22.93 -10.14 -5.42
CA ALA A 143 -22.44 -11.05 -4.39
C ALA A 143 -21.26 -11.92 -4.88
N ARG A 144 -21.27 -12.35 -6.17
CA ARG A 144 -20.11 -13.08 -6.76
C ARG A 144 -18.91 -12.17 -6.95
N ALA A 145 -19.09 -10.97 -7.49
CA ALA A 145 -18.05 -9.98 -7.64
C ALA A 145 -17.45 -9.62 -6.27
N GLY A 146 -18.29 -9.49 -5.23
CA GLY A 146 -17.87 -9.27 -3.85
C GLY A 146 -16.99 -10.39 -3.32
N ARG A 147 -17.34 -11.67 -3.49
CA ARG A 147 -16.49 -12.80 -3.06
C ARG A 147 -15.14 -12.82 -3.77
N ALA A 148 -15.12 -12.58 -5.08
CA ALA A 148 -13.88 -12.52 -5.85
C ALA A 148 -12.99 -11.35 -5.41
N SER A 149 -13.58 -10.17 -5.15
CA SER A 149 -12.83 -9.01 -4.69
C SER A 149 -12.25 -9.21 -3.28
N ILE A 150 -12.97 -9.89 -2.38
CA ILE A 150 -12.47 -10.26 -1.05
C ILE A 150 -11.28 -11.22 -1.17
N GLY A 151 -11.38 -12.26 -2.01
CA GLY A 151 -10.28 -13.19 -2.26
C GLY A 151 -9.02 -12.48 -2.76
N LEU A 152 -9.18 -11.57 -3.73
CA LEU A 152 -8.08 -10.74 -4.25
C LEU A 152 -7.52 -9.78 -3.18
N ALA A 153 -8.37 -9.22 -2.32
CA ALA A 153 -7.93 -8.35 -1.22
C ALA A 153 -7.11 -9.11 -0.17
N LEU A 154 -7.44 -10.38 0.11
CA LEU A 154 -6.64 -11.25 0.99
C LEU A 154 -5.28 -11.59 0.37
N VAL A 155 -5.23 -11.86 -0.94
CA VAL A 155 -3.96 -12.03 -1.67
C VAL A 155 -3.13 -10.76 -1.59
N ALA A 156 -3.76 -9.59 -1.78
CA ALA A 156 -3.10 -8.30 -1.65
C ALA A 156 -2.57 -8.08 -0.22
N ALA A 157 -3.33 -8.44 0.82
CA ALA A 157 -2.88 -8.34 2.20
C ALA A 157 -1.58 -9.11 2.45
N LEU A 158 -1.48 -10.35 2.00
CA LEU A 158 -0.27 -11.17 2.16
C LEU A 158 0.93 -10.58 1.43
N GLY A 159 0.75 -10.14 0.19
CA GLY A 159 1.82 -9.57 -0.60
C GLY A 159 2.28 -8.18 -0.11
N PHE A 160 1.37 -7.33 0.37
CA PHE A 160 1.74 -6.08 1.04
C PHE A 160 2.48 -6.33 2.36
N GLY A 161 2.06 -7.35 3.12
CA GLY A 161 2.78 -7.77 4.32
C GLY A 161 4.21 -8.21 4.01
N ALA A 162 4.41 -9.00 2.95
CA ALA A 162 5.74 -9.40 2.48
C ALA A 162 6.58 -8.19 2.02
N PHE A 163 5.96 -7.25 1.30
CA PHE A 163 6.60 -5.99 0.90
C PHE A 163 7.08 -5.20 2.12
N PHE A 164 6.24 -5.03 3.13
CA PHE A 164 6.59 -4.29 4.34
C PHE A 164 7.82 -4.88 5.04
N VAL A 165 7.85 -6.20 5.22
CA VAL A 165 8.99 -6.89 5.86
C VAL A 165 10.24 -6.82 4.97
N GLY A 166 10.09 -7.03 3.66
CA GLY A 166 11.23 -6.99 2.73
C GLY A 166 11.88 -5.61 2.67
N MET A 167 11.08 -4.56 2.62
CA MET A 167 11.56 -3.17 2.63
C MET A 167 12.25 -2.81 3.94
N ASP A 168 11.67 -3.16 5.08
CA ASP A 168 12.28 -2.92 6.38
C ASP A 168 13.68 -3.52 6.48
N ARG A 169 13.81 -4.82 6.11
CA ARG A 169 15.07 -5.54 6.19
C ARG A 169 16.19 -4.95 5.33
N ALA A 170 15.84 -4.50 4.12
CA ALA A 170 16.82 -3.92 3.20
C ALA A 170 17.11 -2.43 3.47
N SER A 171 16.14 -1.70 4.01
CA SER A 171 16.27 -0.26 4.31
C SER A 171 17.32 0.03 5.37
N GLY A 172 17.66 -0.94 6.22
CA GLY A 172 18.74 -0.84 7.19
C GLY A 172 20.12 -0.64 6.54
N ALA A 173 20.33 -1.21 5.34
CA ALA A 173 21.56 -1.01 4.58
C ALA A 173 21.54 0.34 3.83
N ASP A 174 20.51 0.56 3.04
CA ASP A 174 20.28 1.82 2.33
C ASP A 174 18.84 1.91 1.79
N VAL A 175 18.13 2.96 2.18
CA VAL A 175 16.72 3.16 1.80
C VAL A 175 16.54 3.32 0.28
N LEU A 176 17.38 4.11 -0.39
CA LEU A 176 17.22 4.39 -1.83
C LEU A 176 17.57 3.18 -2.66
N TRP A 177 18.61 2.44 -2.29
CA TRP A 177 18.98 1.20 -2.98
C TRP A 177 17.97 0.07 -2.72
N ALA A 178 17.38 -0.01 -1.52
CA ALA A 178 16.27 -0.93 -1.25
C ALA A 178 15.05 -0.64 -2.14
N MET A 179 14.67 0.65 -2.26
CA MET A 179 13.60 1.07 -3.16
C MET A 179 13.91 0.75 -4.62
N LEU A 180 15.15 0.99 -5.06
CA LEU A 180 15.58 0.67 -6.43
C LEU A 180 15.53 -0.84 -6.68
N ALA A 181 16.02 -1.65 -5.74
CA ALA A 181 16.00 -3.12 -5.85
C ALA A 181 14.56 -3.65 -5.97
N ALA A 182 13.63 -3.15 -5.16
CA ALA A 182 12.22 -3.51 -5.26
C ALA A 182 11.65 -3.13 -6.66
N ARG A 183 11.90 -1.91 -7.13
CA ARG A 183 11.40 -1.44 -8.44
C ARG A 183 12.00 -2.17 -9.63
N VAL A 184 13.28 -2.55 -9.55
CA VAL A 184 13.92 -3.37 -10.60
C VAL A 184 13.30 -4.76 -10.63
N ALA A 185 13.03 -5.37 -9.48
CA ALA A 185 12.33 -6.65 -9.40
C ALA A 185 10.89 -6.57 -9.94
N ASP A 186 10.16 -5.49 -9.63
CA ASP A 186 8.85 -5.20 -10.22
C ASP A 186 8.92 -5.14 -11.75
N ALA A 187 9.88 -4.39 -12.29
CA ALA A 187 10.06 -4.25 -13.74
C ALA A 187 10.47 -5.57 -14.40
N ALA A 188 11.32 -6.36 -13.75
CA ALA A 188 11.75 -7.67 -14.24
C ALA A 188 10.57 -8.66 -14.36
N LEU A 189 9.53 -8.52 -13.54
CA LEU A 189 8.29 -9.29 -13.66
C LEU A 189 7.30 -8.66 -14.63
N LEU A 190 7.10 -7.35 -14.55
CA LEU A 190 6.03 -6.64 -15.25
C LEU A 190 6.31 -6.49 -16.76
N VAL A 191 7.57 -6.27 -17.15
CA VAL A 191 7.96 -6.08 -18.56
C VAL A 191 7.70 -7.36 -19.40
N PRO A 192 8.15 -8.57 -18.98
CA PRO A 192 7.82 -9.79 -19.72
C PRO A 192 6.30 -10.04 -19.82
N VAL A 193 5.56 -9.81 -18.73
CA VAL A 193 4.10 -9.96 -18.74
C VAL A 193 3.45 -8.99 -19.73
N ALA A 194 3.89 -7.73 -19.76
CA ALA A 194 3.37 -6.74 -20.71
C ALA A 194 3.73 -7.09 -22.17
N LEU A 195 4.92 -7.59 -22.43
CA LEU A 195 5.34 -8.03 -23.76
C LEU A 195 4.55 -9.25 -24.27
N LEU A 196 4.22 -10.18 -23.38
CA LEU A 196 3.43 -11.38 -23.70
C LEU A 196 1.95 -11.02 -23.92
N MET A 197 1.36 -10.22 -23.03
CA MET A 197 -0.05 -9.89 -23.08
C MET A 197 -0.37 -8.77 -24.10
N ARG A 198 0.61 -7.98 -24.49
CA ARG A 198 0.50 -6.88 -25.47
C ARG A 198 -0.73 -6.00 -25.26
N PRO A 199 -0.94 -5.44 -24.05
CA PRO A 199 -2.11 -4.62 -23.78
C PRO A 199 -2.13 -3.42 -24.74
N ALA A 200 -3.31 -3.03 -25.19
CA ALA A 200 -3.48 -1.81 -25.99
C ALA A 200 -3.05 -0.59 -25.17
N LEU A 201 -1.97 0.08 -25.56
CA LEU A 201 -1.40 1.25 -24.88
C LEU A 201 -2.02 2.58 -25.35
N GLY A 202 -3.22 2.54 -25.97
CA GLY A 202 -3.94 3.75 -26.39
C GLY A 202 -4.46 4.56 -25.20
N ILE A 203 -3.55 5.17 -24.43
CA ILE A 203 -3.87 5.95 -23.23
C ILE A 203 -3.97 7.42 -23.63
N PRO A 204 -5.09 8.10 -23.36
CA PRO A 204 -5.19 9.53 -23.61
C PRO A 204 -4.22 10.32 -22.72
N PRO A 205 -3.67 11.47 -23.19
CA PRO A 205 -2.65 12.24 -22.44
C PRO A 205 -3.07 12.59 -21.00
N ARG A 206 -4.35 12.88 -20.79
CA ARG A 206 -4.87 13.17 -19.43
C ARG A 206 -4.79 11.96 -18.49
N ALA A 207 -5.09 10.76 -18.99
CA ALA A 207 -4.96 9.54 -18.20
C ALA A 207 -3.48 9.21 -17.93
N LEU A 208 -2.59 9.44 -18.90
CA LEU A 208 -1.15 9.27 -18.72
C LEU A 208 -0.61 10.17 -17.60
N ALA A 209 -1.01 11.44 -17.57
CA ALA A 209 -0.63 12.36 -16.49
C ALA A 209 -1.13 11.88 -15.11
N THR A 210 -2.37 11.36 -15.04
CA THR A 210 -2.91 10.79 -13.80
C THR A 210 -2.14 9.55 -13.37
N LEU A 211 -1.81 8.64 -14.30
CA LEU A 211 -1.04 7.44 -14.00
C LEU A 211 0.39 7.78 -13.55
N ALA A 212 1.00 8.80 -14.14
CA ALA A 212 2.29 9.32 -13.72
C ALA A 212 2.23 9.89 -12.30
N ALA A 213 1.20 10.67 -11.98
CA ALA A 213 0.99 11.19 -10.63
C ALA A 213 0.82 10.04 -9.61
N ILE A 214 0.07 8.98 -9.95
CA ILE A 214 -0.07 7.78 -9.12
C ILE A 214 1.30 7.15 -8.86
N GLY A 215 2.16 7.01 -9.88
CA GLY A 215 3.50 6.47 -9.73
C GLY A 215 4.41 7.30 -8.82
N ILE A 216 4.31 8.64 -8.90
CA ILE A 216 5.06 9.55 -8.02
C ILE A 216 4.55 9.46 -6.57
N LEU A 217 3.24 9.44 -6.37
CA LEU A 217 2.63 9.32 -5.03
C LEU A 217 3.02 7.99 -4.38
N ASP A 218 2.95 6.89 -5.14
CA ASP A 218 3.34 5.56 -4.66
C ASP A 218 4.84 5.49 -4.35
N LEU A 219 5.72 6.04 -5.20
CA LEU A 219 7.15 6.11 -4.93
C LEU A 219 7.44 6.92 -3.65
N THR A 220 6.77 8.05 -3.48
CA THR A 220 6.90 8.89 -2.28
C THR A 220 6.45 8.14 -1.03
N ALA A 221 5.31 7.46 -1.10
CA ALA A 221 4.79 6.66 0.01
C ALA A 221 5.76 5.54 0.42
N ASN A 222 6.31 4.82 -0.57
CA ASN A 222 7.31 3.78 -0.34
C ASN A 222 8.58 4.34 0.32
N GLY A 223 9.04 5.52 -0.10
CA GLY A 223 10.20 6.19 0.49
C GLY A 223 9.95 6.60 1.94
N LEU A 224 8.78 7.18 2.23
CA LEU A 224 8.39 7.55 3.59
C LEU A 224 8.27 6.31 4.49
N TYR A 225 7.70 5.22 3.99
CA TYR A 225 7.63 3.95 4.71
C TYR A 225 9.03 3.40 5.00
N ALA A 226 9.84 3.22 3.98
CA ALA A 226 11.19 2.67 4.10
C ALA A 226 12.08 3.49 5.04
N TRP A 227 12.00 4.81 4.95
CA TRP A 227 12.71 5.67 5.90
C TRP A 227 12.11 5.59 7.31
N GLY A 228 10.78 5.48 7.41
CA GLY A 228 10.09 5.31 8.70
C GLY A 228 10.56 4.10 9.48
N THR A 229 10.78 2.95 8.81
CA THR A 229 11.24 1.72 9.48
C THR A 229 12.67 1.83 10.01
N THR A 230 13.52 2.69 9.45
CA THR A 230 14.86 2.98 10.01
C THR A 230 14.82 3.88 11.24
N GLN A 231 13.68 4.51 11.54
CA GLN A 231 13.52 5.48 12.63
C GLN A 231 12.66 4.96 13.79
N GLY A 232 12.09 3.75 13.67
CA GLY A 232 11.20 3.19 14.70
C GLY A 232 10.90 1.72 14.49
N LEU A 233 10.00 1.18 15.32
CA LEU A 233 9.60 -0.21 15.26
C LEU A 233 8.85 -0.50 13.96
N LEU A 234 9.20 -1.59 13.27
CA LEU A 234 8.54 -2.09 12.08
C LEU A 234 7.02 -2.25 12.33
N SER A 235 6.63 -2.86 13.46
CA SER A 235 5.24 -3.06 13.84
C SER A 235 4.44 -1.75 13.90
N VAL A 236 5.02 -0.70 14.48
CA VAL A 236 4.39 0.62 14.61
C VAL A 236 4.27 1.31 13.25
N VAL A 237 5.37 1.38 12.50
CA VAL A 237 5.40 2.06 11.20
C VAL A 237 4.47 1.39 10.20
N ALA A 238 4.46 0.04 10.15
CA ALA A 238 3.60 -0.71 9.24
C ALA A 238 2.11 -0.51 9.53
N VAL A 239 1.71 -0.46 10.82
CA VAL A 239 0.31 -0.18 11.18
C VAL A 239 -0.09 1.23 10.81
N LEU A 240 0.77 2.24 11.07
CA LEU A 240 0.48 3.62 10.70
C LEU A 240 0.41 3.79 9.18
N ALA A 241 1.32 3.18 8.44
CA ALA A 241 1.32 3.20 6.98
C ALA A 241 0.08 2.49 6.40
N SER A 242 -0.42 1.43 7.04
CA SER A 242 -1.63 0.71 6.61
C SER A 242 -2.95 1.41 6.94
N LEU A 243 -2.93 2.64 7.45
CA LEU A 243 -4.14 3.49 7.58
C LEU A 243 -4.58 4.13 6.26
N TYR A 244 -3.92 3.86 5.14
CA TYR A 244 -4.29 4.37 3.80
C TYR A 244 -5.77 4.18 3.43
N PRO A 245 -6.52 3.15 3.91
CA PRO A 245 -7.94 3.05 3.63
C PRO A 245 -8.77 4.21 4.20
N LEU A 246 -8.31 4.85 5.27
CA LEU A 246 -9.03 6.04 5.80
C LEU A 246 -9.00 7.17 4.77
N ALA A 247 -7.84 7.43 4.15
CA ALA A 247 -7.72 8.41 3.07
C ALA A 247 -8.57 8.00 1.85
N THR A 248 -8.54 6.73 1.45
CA THR A 248 -9.35 6.21 0.34
C THR A 248 -10.85 6.36 0.60
N VAL A 249 -11.34 6.05 1.81
CA VAL A 249 -12.76 6.21 2.19
C VAL A 249 -13.18 7.69 2.20
N LEU A 250 -12.33 8.56 2.73
CA LEU A 250 -12.61 10.02 2.76
C LEU A 250 -12.68 10.58 1.33
N LEU A 251 -11.78 10.13 0.44
CA LEU A 251 -11.78 10.52 -0.97
C LEU A 251 -13.00 9.96 -1.71
N ALA A 252 -13.38 8.70 -1.46
CA ALA A 252 -14.58 8.10 -2.03
C ALA A 252 -15.83 8.88 -1.61
N ARG A 253 -15.90 9.32 -0.36
CA ARG A 253 -17.00 10.20 0.10
C ARG A 253 -16.99 11.56 -0.62
N GLY A 254 -15.84 12.24 -0.65
CA GLY A 254 -15.73 13.60 -1.19
C GLY A 254 -15.89 13.67 -2.72
N VAL A 255 -15.36 12.67 -3.44
CA VAL A 255 -15.31 12.65 -4.89
C VAL A 255 -16.45 11.84 -5.51
N LEU A 256 -16.81 10.69 -4.91
CA LEU A 256 -17.86 9.80 -5.42
C LEU A 256 -19.22 10.01 -4.75
N GLY A 257 -19.30 10.86 -3.72
CA GLY A 257 -20.54 11.15 -2.99
C GLY A 257 -21.03 9.97 -2.14
N GLU A 258 -20.18 9.02 -1.80
CA GLU A 258 -20.54 7.87 -0.97
C GLU A 258 -20.92 8.33 0.44
N ARG A 259 -22.05 7.81 0.96
CA ARG A 259 -22.51 8.17 2.32
C ARG A 259 -21.80 7.31 3.35
N ILE A 260 -21.14 7.94 4.33
CA ILE A 260 -20.54 7.24 5.48
C ILE A 260 -21.65 6.82 6.45
N ARG A 261 -21.62 5.57 6.88
CA ARG A 261 -22.53 5.02 7.91
C ARG A 261 -21.95 5.26 9.32
N ARG A 262 -22.78 5.28 10.34
CA ARG A 262 -22.34 5.45 11.74
C ARG A 262 -21.25 4.45 12.15
N VAL A 263 -21.32 3.20 11.68
CA VAL A 263 -20.30 2.17 11.96
C VAL A 263 -18.94 2.56 11.36
N GLN A 264 -18.94 3.16 10.16
CA GLN A 264 -17.71 3.64 9.52
C GLN A 264 -17.16 4.87 10.26
N GLU A 265 -18.02 5.78 10.72
CA GLU A 265 -17.62 6.93 11.56
C GLU A 265 -16.94 6.45 12.85
N VAL A 266 -17.54 5.46 13.55
CA VAL A 266 -16.94 4.83 14.72
C VAL A 266 -15.60 4.20 14.37
N GLY A 267 -15.50 3.54 13.22
CA GLY A 267 -14.25 2.97 12.73
C GLY A 267 -13.14 4.01 12.55
N VAL A 268 -13.45 5.13 11.90
CA VAL A 268 -12.50 6.24 11.71
C VAL A 268 -12.04 6.80 13.05
N VAL A 269 -12.98 7.08 13.98
CA VAL A 269 -12.65 7.59 15.32
C VAL A 269 -11.78 6.60 16.08
N THR A 270 -12.10 5.30 16.02
CA THR A 270 -11.31 4.24 16.67
C THR A 270 -9.90 4.14 16.10
N ALA A 271 -9.75 4.24 14.77
CA ALA A 271 -8.43 4.24 14.12
C ALA A 271 -7.58 5.45 14.53
N LEU A 272 -8.19 6.64 14.55
CA LEU A 272 -7.50 7.87 14.99
C LEU A 272 -7.10 7.82 16.47
N ALA A 273 -7.98 7.26 17.34
CA ALA A 273 -7.63 7.02 18.73
C ALA A 273 -6.45 6.05 18.86
N GLY A 274 -6.40 5.00 18.03
CA GLY A 274 -5.26 4.09 17.93
C GLY A 274 -3.95 4.81 17.59
N VAL A 275 -3.98 5.74 16.62
CA VAL A 275 -2.81 6.57 16.27
C VAL A 275 -2.32 7.40 17.46
N VAL A 276 -3.25 8.02 18.21
CA VAL A 276 -2.90 8.82 19.40
C VAL A 276 -2.25 7.93 20.46
N LEU A 277 -2.77 6.73 20.71
CA LEU A 277 -2.19 5.77 21.67
C LEU A 277 -0.79 5.30 21.22
N ILE A 278 -0.58 5.03 19.93
CA ILE A 278 0.74 4.69 19.39
C ILE A 278 1.72 5.86 19.59
N ALA A 279 1.26 7.09 19.39
CA ALA A 279 2.13 8.27 19.52
C ALA A 279 2.46 8.61 20.98
N ALA A 280 1.60 8.23 21.92
CA ALA A 280 1.75 8.48 23.35
C ALA A 280 2.61 7.42 24.08
N GLY A 281 2.83 6.24 23.50
CA GLY A 281 3.63 5.14 24.05
C GLY A 281 5.01 5.05 23.43
#